data_110a4ab5dcaea6e40226120696ea40e6
#
_entry.id   110a4ab5dcaea6e40226120696ea40e6
#
_cell.length_a   1.000
_cell.length_b   1.000
_cell.length_c   1.000
_cell.angle_alpha   90.00
_cell.angle_beta   90.00
_cell.angle_gamma   90.00
#
_symmetry.space_group_name_H-M   'P 1'
#
loop_
_entity.id
_entity.type
_entity.pdbx_description
1 polymer ?
#
loop_
_entity_poly.entity_id
_entity_poly.type
_entity_poly.pdbx_seq_one_letter_code
_entity_poly.pdbx_strand_id
1 'polypeptide(L)'
;MPTFLKRLLPGVLVLLAACGTTKTPAPAPEPVAAPQTPPAAPHPVRIGLALGGGAARGFAHIGVIKALEAQGIKPEIVVGTSAGSVVGALYAAGNNGFKLNRMALEMDEAAISDWAVPLFAKSSGVLKGEAIQRYVNRAVRNAPIEKFPISFGAVATDLQSGKPILFQRGNAGMAVRASSSVPGVFQPVKIGDKSYVDGGLVAPVPVRYAREMGADFVIAVNISADPDAQASTSSLDVVLQTFAIMGQTINRLEMKDADIVITPSLGAMKGSDFSGRNLAILAGEQAAATVMPELRAKLRMKREGTATISSVQDR
;
A
#
# COMPACT_ATOMS: atom_id res chain seq x y z
N MET A 1 77.66 -2.17 -28.14
CA MET A 1 79.07 -2.63 -27.82
C MET A 1 79.32 -2.26 -26.36
N PRO A 2 80.06 -3.05 -25.53
CA PRO A 2 80.33 -4.47 -25.60
C PRO A 2 79.75 -5.24 -24.42
N THR A 3 79.39 -6.47 -24.49
CA THR A 3 80.11 -7.76 -24.27
C THR A 3 80.67 -8.05 -22.88
N PHE A 4 80.50 -9.32 -22.54
CA PHE A 4 81.22 -10.18 -21.55
C PHE A 4 80.46 -10.42 -20.25
N LEU A 5 80.41 -11.62 -19.67
CA LEU A 5 81.05 -12.93 -19.95
C LEU A 5 80.43 -13.99 -19.06
N LYS A 6 80.32 -15.19 -19.56
CA LYS A 6 79.99 -16.48 -18.90
C LYS A 6 80.74 -16.70 -17.59
N ARG A 7 80.06 -17.28 -16.61
CA ARG A 7 80.71 -18.35 -15.83
C ARG A 7 79.70 -19.43 -15.41
N LEU A 8 79.90 -20.60 -15.90
CA LEU A 8 79.37 -21.88 -15.42
C LEU A 8 80.08 -22.26 -14.11
N LEU A 9 79.35 -22.81 -13.16
CA LEU A 9 79.87 -23.84 -12.25
C LEU A 9 78.73 -24.78 -11.82
N PRO A 10 79.00 -26.07 -11.76
CA PRO A 10 78.02 -27.12 -11.57
C PRO A 10 77.96 -27.55 -10.09
N GLY A 11 76.92 -28.22 -9.78
CA GLY A 11 77.01 -29.21 -8.76
C GLY A 11 76.13 -29.08 -7.53
N VAL A 12 75.52 -30.11 -7.41
CA VAL A 12 75.07 -30.90 -6.27
C VAL A 12 73.58 -31.02 -6.17
N LEU A 13 73.10 -32.09 -6.77
CA LEU A 13 71.76 -32.65 -6.59
C LEU A 13 71.75 -33.36 -5.22
N VAL A 14 71.08 -32.78 -4.24
CA VAL A 14 70.72 -33.45 -2.98
C VAL A 14 69.30 -33.89 -3.05
N LEU A 15 69.07 -35.17 -3.29
CA LEU A 15 67.75 -35.81 -3.17
C LEU A 15 67.41 -35.98 -1.68
N LEU A 16 66.57 -35.09 -1.16
CA LEU A 16 65.92 -35.30 0.13
C LEU A 16 64.53 -35.92 -0.15
N ALA A 17 64.47 -37.26 0.08
CA ALA A 17 63.19 -37.96 0.17
C ALA A 17 62.48 -37.56 1.45
N ALA A 18 61.53 -36.63 1.33
CA ALA A 18 60.56 -36.28 2.39
C ALA A 18 59.35 -37.21 2.27
N CYS A 19 59.23 -38.19 3.16
CA CYS A 19 57.99 -38.93 3.38
C CYS A 19 56.92 -37.94 3.93
N GLY A 20 56.20 -37.35 3.05
CA GLY A 20 55.01 -36.53 3.41
C GLY A 20 53.82 -37.44 3.66
N THR A 21 53.46 -37.63 4.93
CA THR A 21 52.14 -38.17 5.29
C THR A 21 51.05 -37.21 4.80
N THR A 22 50.35 -37.58 3.73
CA THR A 22 49.18 -36.87 3.25
C THR A 22 48.07 -37.03 4.30
N LYS A 23 47.85 -35.99 5.14
CA LYS A 23 46.64 -35.88 5.93
C LYS A 23 45.48 -35.72 4.96
N THR A 24 44.60 -36.71 4.91
CA THR A 24 43.30 -36.61 4.23
C THR A 24 42.56 -35.39 4.80
N PRO A 25 42.11 -34.43 3.98
CA PRO A 25 41.30 -33.33 4.48
C PRO A 25 40.04 -33.88 5.15
N ALA A 26 39.72 -33.35 6.33
CA ALA A 26 38.45 -33.67 6.99
C ALA A 26 37.30 -33.33 6.06
N PRO A 27 36.23 -34.16 5.99
CA PRO A 27 35.06 -33.83 5.18
C PRO A 27 34.50 -32.46 5.60
N ALA A 28 34.17 -31.65 4.61
CA ALA A 28 33.53 -30.35 4.87
C ALA A 28 32.26 -30.59 5.67
N PRO A 29 31.96 -29.73 6.68
CA PRO A 29 30.71 -29.86 7.43
C PRO A 29 29.54 -29.78 6.47
N GLU A 30 28.64 -30.75 6.56
CA GLU A 30 27.39 -30.72 5.80
C GLU A 30 26.61 -29.44 6.13
N PRO A 31 25.97 -28.79 5.14
CA PRO A 31 25.15 -27.62 5.39
C PRO A 31 24.06 -27.99 6.39
N VAL A 32 24.13 -27.41 7.59
CA VAL A 32 23.02 -27.52 8.55
C VAL A 32 21.80 -26.88 7.90
N ALA A 33 20.80 -27.70 7.59
CA ALA A 33 19.53 -27.20 7.06
C ALA A 33 19.00 -26.11 8.00
N ALA A 34 18.71 -24.93 7.45
CA ALA A 34 18.14 -23.85 8.21
C ALA A 34 16.88 -24.36 8.94
N PRO A 35 16.64 -23.96 10.20
CA PRO A 35 15.45 -24.38 10.94
C PRO A 35 14.21 -24.07 10.09
N GLN A 36 13.50 -25.10 9.66
CA GLN A 36 12.21 -24.90 8.99
C GLN A 36 11.28 -24.34 10.04
N THR A 37 10.83 -23.10 9.83
CA THR A 37 9.77 -22.50 10.64
C THR A 37 8.56 -23.43 10.55
N PRO A 38 8.01 -23.91 11.67
CA PRO A 38 6.84 -24.78 11.63
C PRO A 38 5.73 -24.09 10.81
N PRO A 39 4.95 -24.81 10.01
CA PRO A 39 3.79 -24.27 9.34
C PRO A 39 2.90 -23.56 10.35
N ALA A 40 2.49 -22.33 10.06
CA ALA A 40 1.59 -21.60 10.94
C ALA A 40 0.30 -22.41 11.16
N ALA A 41 -0.16 -22.47 12.40
CA ALA A 41 -1.40 -23.17 12.72
C ALA A 41 -2.56 -22.65 11.84
N PRO A 42 -3.47 -23.51 11.40
CA PRO A 42 -4.58 -23.12 10.55
C PRO A 42 -5.40 -22.03 11.25
N HIS A 43 -5.55 -20.89 10.60
CA HIS A 43 -6.38 -19.79 11.08
C HIS A 43 -7.47 -19.46 10.03
N PRO A 44 -8.60 -18.87 10.43
CA PRO A 44 -9.60 -18.40 9.48
C PRO A 44 -8.98 -17.45 8.45
N VAL A 45 -9.40 -17.56 7.18
CA VAL A 45 -8.91 -16.71 6.09
C VAL A 45 -9.16 -15.24 6.43
N ARG A 46 -8.10 -14.48 6.63
CA ARG A 46 -8.14 -13.05 6.93
C ARG A 46 -8.26 -12.25 5.65
N ILE A 47 -9.30 -11.43 5.57
CA ILE A 47 -9.57 -10.59 4.40
C ILE A 47 -8.93 -9.22 4.59
N GLY A 48 -8.07 -8.83 3.65
CA GLY A 48 -7.51 -7.49 3.53
C GLY A 48 -8.23 -6.67 2.48
N LEU A 49 -8.46 -5.39 2.77
CA LEU A 49 -9.02 -4.40 1.85
C LEU A 49 -7.97 -3.33 1.60
N ALA A 50 -7.44 -3.27 0.36
CA ALA A 50 -6.46 -2.29 -0.07
C ALA A 50 -7.16 -1.16 -0.85
N LEU A 51 -7.20 0.05 -0.26
CA LEU A 51 -7.91 1.21 -0.79
C LEU A 51 -6.93 2.18 -1.45
N GLY A 52 -7.06 2.36 -2.75
CA GLY A 52 -6.17 3.22 -3.54
C GLY A 52 -6.38 4.72 -3.34
N GLY A 53 -5.35 5.50 -3.74
CA GLY A 53 -5.40 6.95 -3.81
C GLY A 53 -6.18 7.46 -5.03
N GLY A 54 -6.73 8.69 -4.94
CA GLY A 54 -7.49 9.28 -6.05
C GLY A 54 -8.29 10.53 -5.70
N ALA A 55 -7.96 11.22 -4.62
CA ALA A 55 -8.64 12.45 -4.15
C ALA A 55 -10.17 12.28 -4.07
N ALA A 56 -11.00 13.13 -4.69
CA ALA A 56 -12.47 13.03 -4.63
C ALA A 56 -13.03 11.69 -5.16
N ARG A 57 -12.30 10.98 -6.04
CA ARG A 57 -12.69 9.63 -6.48
C ARG A 57 -12.74 8.62 -5.33
N GLY A 58 -12.12 8.94 -4.17
CA GLY A 58 -12.18 8.18 -2.93
C GLY A 58 -13.58 7.87 -2.41
N PHE A 59 -14.59 8.66 -2.78
CA PHE A 59 -15.97 8.35 -2.43
C PHE A 59 -16.44 7.01 -2.98
N ALA A 60 -15.86 6.50 -4.07
CA ALA A 60 -16.18 5.19 -4.60
C ALA A 60 -15.84 4.04 -3.62
N HIS A 61 -14.84 4.21 -2.76
CA HIS A 61 -14.52 3.22 -1.71
C HIS A 61 -15.70 2.97 -0.77
N ILE A 62 -16.49 4.01 -0.50
CA ILE A 62 -17.69 3.89 0.36
C ILE A 62 -18.71 2.96 -0.29
N GLY A 63 -18.93 3.09 -1.59
CA GLY A 63 -19.82 2.21 -2.35
C GLY A 63 -19.35 0.75 -2.33
N VAL A 64 -18.04 0.55 -2.53
CA VAL A 64 -17.43 -0.79 -2.45
C VAL A 64 -17.65 -1.40 -1.06
N ILE A 65 -17.35 -0.66 0.01
CA ILE A 65 -17.54 -1.13 1.40
C ILE A 65 -19.01 -1.49 1.66
N LYS A 66 -19.97 -0.65 1.24
CA LYS A 66 -21.41 -0.93 1.36
C LYS A 66 -21.77 -2.26 0.69
N ALA A 67 -21.29 -2.46 -0.54
CA ALA A 67 -21.58 -3.68 -1.31
C ALA A 67 -20.96 -4.93 -0.66
N LEU A 68 -19.74 -4.84 -0.16
CA LEU A 68 -19.08 -5.95 0.56
C LEU A 68 -19.84 -6.30 1.84
N GLU A 69 -20.18 -5.32 2.66
CA GLU A 69 -20.94 -5.52 3.91
C GLU A 69 -22.33 -6.11 3.66
N ALA A 70 -23.04 -5.66 2.62
CA ALA A 70 -24.33 -6.20 2.23
C ALA A 70 -24.26 -7.69 1.85
N GLN A 71 -23.09 -8.19 1.47
CA GLN A 71 -22.82 -9.58 1.14
C GLN A 71 -22.18 -10.37 2.30
N GLY A 72 -22.10 -9.76 3.50
CA GLY A 72 -21.50 -10.37 4.67
C GLY A 72 -19.98 -10.49 4.62
N ILE A 73 -19.32 -9.80 3.69
CA ILE A 73 -17.85 -9.77 3.55
C ILE A 73 -17.33 -8.62 4.42
N LYS A 74 -16.60 -8.98 5.48
CA LYS A 74 -16.06 -8.02 6.45
C LYS A 74 -14.54 -8.17 6.48
N PRO A 75 -13.80 -7.18 5.95
CA PRO A 75 -12.34 -7.16 6.06
C PRO A 75 -11.89 -7.03 7.51
N GLU A 76 -10.87 -7.80 7.90
CA GLU A 76 -10.19 -7.69 9.19
C GLU A 76 -8.97 -6.78 9.13
N ILE A 77 -8.51 -6.47 7.91
CA ILE A 77 -7.36 -5.62 7.65
C ILE A 77 -7.75 -4.60 6.59
N VAL A 78 -7.47 -3.33 6.85
CA VAL A 78 -7.69 -2.24 5.88
C VAL A 78 -6.40 -1.46 5.73
N VAL A 79 -5.92 -1.32 4.50
CA VAL A 79 -4.77 -0.47 4.19
C VAL A 79 -5.20 0.57 3.15
N GLY A 80 -4.84 1.81 3.40
CA GLY A 80 -5.19 2.90 2.50
C GLY A 80 -4.02 3.78 2.12
N THR A 81 -4.09 4.33 0.91
CA THR A 81 -3.20 5.38 0.41
C THR A 81 -4.02 6.62 0.08
N SER A 82 -3.57 7.81 0.53
CA SER A 82 -4.21 9.10 0.21
C SER A 82 -5.72 9.06 0.55
N ALA A 83 -6.61 9.32 -0.40
CA ALA A 83 -8.06 9.23 -0.19
C ALA A 83 -8.50 7.87 0.37
N GLY A 84 -7.85 6.78 -0.04
CA GLY A 84 -8.09 5.45 0.52
C GLY A 84 -7.72 5.35 1.99
N SER A 85 -6.72 6.09 2.45
CA SER A 85 -6.36 6.14 3.87
C SER A 85 -7.40 6.88 4.71
N VAL A 86 -8.06 7.91 4.13
CA VAL A 86 -9.17 8.62 4.79
C VAL A 86 -10.34 7.67 5.03
N VAL A 87 -10.85 7.07 3.94
CA VAL A 87 -12.01 6.17 4.02
C VAL A 87 -11.68 4.94 4.87
N GLY A 88 -10.46 4.39 4.69
CA GLY A 88 -9.97 3.24 5.44
C GLY A 88 -9.89 3.50 6.95
N ALA A 89 -9.37 4.66 7.37
CA ALA A 89 -9.31 5.02 8.79
C ALA A 89 -10.71 5.16 9.42
N LEU A 90 -11.63 5.81 8.71
CA LEU A 90 -13.00 5.96 9.17
C LEU A 90 -13.72 4.61 9.28
N TYR A 91 -13.53 3.74 8.29
CA TYR A 91 -14.08 2.40 8.29
C TYR A 91 -13.50 1.55 9.42
N ALA A 92 -12.20 1.50 9.51
CA ALA A 92 -11.50 0.70 10.52
C ALA A 92 -11.80 1.14 11.96
N ALA A 93 -12.15 2.41 12.17
CA ALA A 93 -12.61 2.93 13.45
C ALA A 93 -14.05 2.50 13.83
N GLY A 94 -14.71 1.65 13.03
CA GLY A 94 -16.02 1.07 13.32
C GLY A 94 -17.21 1.79 12.67
N ASN A 95 -16.98 2.63 11.66
CA ASN A 95 -18.06 3.21 10.89
C ASN A 95 -18.40 2.29 9.71
N ASN A 96 -19.60 1.71 9.69
CA ASN A 96 -20.05 0.88 8.56
C ASN A 96 -20.27 1.70 7.28
N GLY A 97 -20.45 1.02 6.15
CA GLY A 97 -20.60 1.65 4.84
C GLY A 97 -21.77 2.66 4.77
N PHE A 98 -22.90 2.39 5.45
CA PHE A 98 -24.02 3.33 5.51
C PHE A 98 -23.68 4.60 6.31
N LYS A 99 -22.93 4.45 7.40
CA LYS A 99 -22.50 5.60 8.20
C LYS A 99 -21.43 6.41 7.44
N LEU A 100 -20.52 5.76 6.73
CA LEU A 100 -19.57 6.43 5.83
C LEU A 100 -20.29 7.22 4.73
N ASN A 101 -21.33 6.62 4.12
CA ASN A 101 -22.15 7.29 3.11
C ASN A 101 -22.80 8.57 3.67
N ARG A 102 -23.42 8.49 4.87
CA ARG A 102 -24.00 9.65 5.53
C ARG A 102 -22.93 10.71 5.81
N MET A 103 -21.78 10.33 6.37
CA MET A 103 -20.68 11.25 6.62
C MET A 103 -20.19 11.95 5.34
N ALA A 104 -20.16 11.23 4.20
CA ALA A 104 -19.81 11.82 2.92
C ALA A 104 -20.84 12.84 2.43
N LEU A 105 -22.15 12.59 2.65
CA LEU A 105 -23.22 13.50 2.28
C LEU A 105 -23.27 14.75 3.16
N GLU A 106 -23.00 14.60 4.45
CA GLU A 106 -22.95 15.67 5.45
C GLU A 106 -21.63 16.45 5.43
N MET A 107 -20.65 16.01 4.62
CA MET A 107 -19.34 16.64 4.54
C MET A 107 -19.47 18.04 3.93
N ASP A 108 -19.19 19.05 4.75
CA ASP A 108 -19.07 20.43 4.31
C ASP A 108 -17.77 20.60 3.53
N GLU A 109 -17.86 21.13 2.31
CA GLU A 109 -16.69 21.41 1.48
C GLU A 109 -15.74 22.41 2.16
N ALA A 110 -16.27 23.34 2.97
CA ALA A 110 -15.45 24.24 3.76
C ALA A 110 -14.68 23.52 4.87
N ALA A 111 -15.20 22.41 5.42
CA ALA A 111 -14.51 21.63 6.46
C ALA A 111 -13.29 20.84 5.92
N ILE A 112 -13.22 20.66 4.60
CA ILE A 112 -12.14 20.01 3.88
C ILE A 112 -11.45 20.95 2.90
N SER A 113 -11.67 22.26 3.02
CA SER A 113 -11.19 23.28 2.08
C SER A 113 -9.67 23.28 1.91
N ASP A 114 -8.91 22.93 2.95
CA ASP A 114 -7.48 22.70 2.85
C ASP A 114 -7.13 21.51 1.93
N TRP A 115 -8.08 20.61 1.67
CA TRP A 115 -7.89 19.45 0.82
C TRP A 115 -8.47 19.63 -0.60
N ALA A 116 -9.57 20.41 -0.74
CA ALA A 116 -10.27 20.62 -2.00
C ALA A 116 -9.78 21.83 -2.80
N VAL A 117 -9.37 22.91 -2.11
CA VAL A 117 -9.04 24.21 -2.69
C VAL A 117 -7.72 24.29 -3.49
N PRO A 118 -6.65 23.52 -3.19
CA PRO A 118 -5.36 23.71 -3.87
C PRO A 118 -5.37 23.43 -5.37
N LEU A 119 -6.22 22.55 -5.83
CA LEU A 119 -6.29 22.19 -7.26
C LEU A 119 -6.84 23.33 -8.13
N PHE A 120 -7.43 24.38 -7.53
CA PHE A 120 -8.06 25.50 -8.24
C PHE A 120 -7.71 26.88 -7.70
N ALA A 121 -7.12 27.02 -6.51
CA ALA A 121 -6.75 28.31 -6.00
C ALA A 121 -5.58 28.88 -6.78
N LYS A 122 -5.76 30.06 -7.39
CA LYS A 122 -4.67 30.88 -7.95
C LYS A 122 -3.72 31.42 -6.86
N SER A 123 -3.73 30.84 -5.65
CA SER A 123 -2.87 31.24 -4.55
C SER A 123 -1.54 30.48 -4.64
N SER A 124 -0.45 31.23 -4.56
CA SER A 124 0.93 30.75 -4.65
C SER A 124 1.42 29.97 -3.41
N GLY A 125 0.54 29.42 -2.56
CA GLY A 125 0.89 28.79 -1.30
C GLY A 125 0.59 27.29 -1.26
N VAL A 126 1.60 26.49 -0.88
CA VAL A 126 1.45 25.06 -0.55
C VAL A 126 0.66 24.95 0.76
N LEU A 127 -0.43 24.19 0.78
CA LEU A 127 -1.32 24.07 1.94
C LEU A 127 -0.73 23.15 3.01
N LYS A 128 -1.13 23.39 4.26
CA LYS A 128 -0.64 22.58 5.39
C LYS A 128 -1.36 21.24 5.52
N GLY A 129 -2.58 21.08 5.02
CA GLY A 129 -3.38 19.86 5.12
C GLY A 129 -3.85 19.52 6.54
N GLU A 130 -3.91 20.51 7.43
CA GLU A 130 -4.32 20.30 8.83
C GLU A 130 -5.82 20.04 8.97
N ALA A 131 -6.62 20.48 8.01
CA ALA A 131 -8.08 20.27 8.03
C ALA A 131 -8.42 18.78 7.95
N ILE A 132 -7.76 18.03 7.09
CA ILE A 132 -7.96 16.57 6.99
C ILE A 132 -7.55 15.85 8.28
N GLN A 133 -6.44 16.28 8.91
CA GLN A 133 -6.01 15.70 10.19
C GLN A 133 -7.07 15.93 11.27
N ARG A 134 -7.58 17.18 11.38
CA ARG A 134 -8.63 17.52 12.35
C ARG A 134 -9.93 16.76 12.07
N TYR A 135 -10.31 16.65 10.79
CA TYR A 135 -11.50 15.91 10.38
C TYR A 135 -11.43 14.46 10.80
N VAL A 136 -10.37 13.75 10.41
CA VAL A 136 -10.18 12.34 10.74
C VAL A 136 -10.14 12.13 12.26
N ASN A 137 -9.35 12.93 12.99
CA ASN A 137 -9.24 12.82 14.44
C ASN A 137 -10.61 12.98 15.14
N ARG A 138 -11.44 13.94 14.72
CA ARG A 138 -12.81 14.08 15.24
C ARG A 138 -13.68 12.87 14.90
N ALA A 139 -13.62 12.40 13.65
CA ALA A 139 -14.44 11.30 13.17
C ALA A 139 -14.12 9.97 13.85
N VAL A 140 -12.84 9.74 14.22
CA VAL A 140 -12.41 8.56 14.97
C VAL A 140 -12.36 8.81 16.49
N ARG A 141 -12.87 9.96 16.98
CA ARG A 141 -12.89 10.34 18.41
C ARG A 141 -11.51 10.37 19.06
N ASN A 142 -10.50 10.80 18.31
CA ASN A 142 -9.08 10.82 18.68
C ASN A 142 -8.52 9.45 19.10
N ALA A 143 -9.18 8.35 18.75
CA ALA A 143 -8.65 7.01 19.01
C ALA A 143 -7.36 6.80 18.20
N PRO A 144 -6.29 6.27 18.80
CA PRO A 144 -5.09 5.91 18.07
C PRO A 144 -5.33 4.66 17.20
N ILE A 145 -4.56 4.53 16.13
CA ILE A 145 -4.75 3.49 15.09
C ILE A 145 -4.80 2.08 15.70
N GLU A 146 -3.91 1.76 16.61
CA GLU A 146 -3.80 0.46 17.26
C GLU A 146 -4.99 0.08 18.16
N LYS A 147 -5.92 1.01 18.35
CA LYS A 147 -7.17 0.77 19.10
C LYS A 147 -8.39 0.62 18.19
N PHE A 148 -8.21 0.64 16.89
CA PHE A 148 -9.32 0.44 15.96
C PHE A 148 -9.80 -1.02 16.02
N PRO A 149 -11.12 -1.27 15.89
CA PRO A 149 -11.68 -2.62 15.84
C PRO A 149 -11.24 -3.43 14.62
N ILE A 150 -10.86 -2.78 13.52
CA ILE A 150 -10.28 -3.39 12.34
C ILE A 150 -8.81 -2.94 12.24
N SER A 151 -7.89 -3.87 11.97
CA SER A 151 -6.48 -3.55 11.77
C SER A 151 -6.32 -2.55 10.63
N PHE A 152 -5.70 -1.41 10.89
CA PHE A 152 -5.55 -0.33 9.90
C PHE A 152 -4.11 0.04 9.65
N GLY A 153 -3.81 0.35 8.37
CA GLY A 153 -2.55 0.93 7.95
C GLY A 153 -2.73 2.06 6.95
N ALA A 154 -2.01 3.15 7.14
CA ALA A 154 -1.90 4.24 6.17
C ALA A 154 -0.50 4.26 5.56
N VAL A 155 -0.41 4.20 4.23
CA VAL A 155 0.87 4.24 3.52
C VAL A 155 1.24 5.68 3.18
N ALA A 156 2.47 6.08 3.51
CA ALA A 156 3.08 7.34 3.09
C ALA A 156 4.50 7.08 2.53
N THR A 157 5.14 8.11 2.03
CA THR A 157 6.50 8.07 1.50
C THR A 157 7.42 8.95 2.34
N ASP A 158 8.53 8.40 2.82
CA ASP A 158 9.61 9.17 3.43
C ASP A 158 10.27 10.03 2.34
N LEU A 159 10.19 11.35 2.48
CA LEU A 159 10.62 12.27 1.43
C LEU A 159 12.12 12.22 1.14
N GLN A 160 12.95 11.92 2.14
CA GLN A 160 14.41 11.88 1.97
C GLN A 160 14.88 10.58 1.32
N SER A 161 14.32 9.46 1.75
CA SER A 161 14.79 8.15 1.30
C SER A 161 14.00 7.57 0.13
N GLY A 162 12.82 8.11 -0.16
CA GLY A 162 11.86 7.52 -1.11
C GLY A 162 11.25 6.21 -0.62
N LYS A 163 11.55 5.78 0.60
CA LYS A 163 11.03 4.52 1.13
C LYS A 163 9.59 4.67 1.60
N PRO A 164 8.76 3.63 1.38
CA PRO A 164 7.43 3.59 1.96
C PRO A 164 7.50 3.47 3.49
N ILE A 165 6.49 4.01 4.14
CA ILE A 165 6.19 3.80 5.56
C ILE A 165 4.73 3.38 5.69
N LEU A 166 4.49 2.37 6.51
CA LEU A 166 3.15 1.92 6.90
C LEU A 166 2.88 2.36 8.33
N PHE A 167 2.02 3.35 8.51
CA PHE A 167 1.58 3.81 9.82
C PHE A 167 0.46 2.91 10.36
N GLN A 168 0.76 2.12 11.39
CA GLN A 168 -0.18 1.20 12.05
C GLN A 168 -0.45 1.58 13.52
N ARG A 169 0.14 2.68 14.01
CA ARG A 169 0.05 3.13 15.40
C ARG A 169 0.07 4.65 15.48
N GLY A 170 -0.43 5.17 16.60
CA GLY A 170 -0.40 6.60 16.92
C GLY A 170 -1.60 7.34 16.34
N ASN A 171 -1.42 8.65 16.11
CA ASN A 171 -2.49 9.56 15.70
C ASN A 171 -2.97 9.27 14.28
N ALA A 172 -4.21 8.83 14.14
CA ALA A 172 -4.82 8.45 12.86
C ALA A 172 -4.89 9.61 11.87
N GLY A 173 -5.31 10.80 12.33
CA GLY A 173 -5.38 11.98 11.47
C GLY A 173 -4.02 12.43 10.95
N MET A 174 -2.95 12.30 11.77
CA MET A 174 -1.59 12.61 11.34
C MET A 174 -1.08 11.62 10.30
N ALA A 175 -1.30 10.32 10.50
CA ALA A 175 -0.94 9.28 9.56
C ALA A 175 -1.66 9.45 8.20
N VAL A 176 -2.97 9.72 8.25
CA VAL A 176 -3.79 10.00 7.06
C VAL A 176 -3.32 11.27 6.35
N ARG A 177 -3.02 12.35 7.10
CA ARG A 177 -2.47 13.59 6.53
C ARG A 177 -1.14 13.33 5.82
N ALA A 178 -0.23 12.57 6.43
CA ALA A 178 1.04 12.19 5.80
C ALA A 178 0.81 11.39 4.50
N SER A 179 -0.12 10.42 4.55
CA SER A 179 -0.53 9.60 3.41
C SER A 179 -1.17 10.39 2.27
N SER A 180 -1.73 11.57 2.56
CA SER A 180 -2.48 12.42 1.60
C SER A 180 -1.72 13.70 1.21
N SER A 181 -0.47 13.84 1.60
CA SER A 181 0.33 15.06 1.33
C SER A 181 0.96 15.03 -0.06
N VAL A 182 0.12 15.23 -1.10
CA VAL A 182 0.53 15.28 -2.51
C VAL A 182 1.55 16.39 -2.73
N PRO A 183 2.78 16.07 -3.22
CA PRO A 183 3.80 17.06 -3.52
C PRO A 183 3.32 18.13 -4.52
N GLY A 184 3.70 19.38 -4.27
CA GLY A 184 3.23 20.53 -5.05
C GLY A 184 1.88 21.08 -4.61
N VAL A 185 1.06 20.27 -3.92
CA VAL A 185 -0.26 20.67 -3.39
C VAL A 185 -0.18 20.93 -1.89
N PHE A 186 0.34 19.96 -1.13
CA PHE A 186 0.45 20.03 0.32
C PHE A 186 1.90 20.07 0.77
N GLN A 187 2.12 20.69 1.94
CA GLN A 187 3.41 20.63 2.60
C GLN A 187 3.70 19.21 3.11
N PRO A 188 4.97 18.75 3.04
CA PRO A 188 5.37 17.51 3.69
C PRO A 188 5.02 17.52 5.19
N VAL A 189 4.59 16.39 5.71
CA VAL A 189 4.23 16.23 7.12
C VAL A 189 5.45 15.79 7.91
N LYS A 190 5.89 16.63 8.86
CA LYS A 190 6.99 16.29 9.75
C LYS A 190 6.48 15.46 10.93
N ILE A 191 7.07 14.28 11.13
CA ILE A 191 6.81 13.37 12.25
C ILE A 191 8.18 12.94 12.81
N GLY A 192 8.51 13.40 14.02
CA GLY A 192 9.87 13.30 14.55
C GLY A 192 10.85 14.10 13.69
N ASP A 193 11.93 13.49 13.29
CA ASP A 193 13.00 14.03 12.41
C ASP A 193 12.78 13.77 10.92
N LYS A 194 11.72 13.05 10.55
CA LYS A 194 11.40 12.71 9.17
C LYS A 194 10.26 13.55 8.60
N SER A 195 10.28 13.70 7.28
CA SER A 195 9.24 14.36 6.51
C SER A 195 8.59 13.37 5.56
N TYR A 196 7.26 13.37 5.52
CA TYR A 196 6.48 12.42 4.73
C TYR A 196 5.61 13.13 3.70
N VAL A 197 5.45 12.48 2.57
CA VAL A 197 4.57 12.88 1.47
C VAL A 197 3.64 11.73 1.08
N ASP A 198 2.72 11.97 0.14
CA ASP A 198 1.70 11.03 -0.29
C ASP A 198 2.26 9.63 -0.60
N GLY A 199 1.55 8.62 -0.14
CA GLY A 199 1.91 7.22 -0.37
C GLY A 199 1.73 6.76 -1.81
N GLY A 200 1.01 7.52 -2.63
CA GLY A 200 0.81 7.23 -4.06
C GLY A 200 2.09 7.23 -4.89
N LEU A 201 3.18 7.83 -4.37
CA LEU A 201 4.49 7.76 -4.97
C LEU A 201 5.10 6.35 -4.99
N VAL A 202 4.72 5.50 -4.04
CA VAL A 202 5.34 4.18 -3.81
C VAL A 202 4.35 3.02 -3.81
N ALA A 203 3.09 3.27 -3.47
CA ALA A 203 2.01 2.27 -3.43
C ALA A 203 0.65 2.94 -3.63
N PRO A 204 0.29 3.31 -4.88
CA PRO A 204 -0.99 3.98 -5.15
C PRO A 204 -2.19 3.10 -4.76
N VAL A 205 -2.12 1.78 -4.96
CA VAL A 205 -3.05 0.79 -4.40
C VAL A 205 -2.23 -0.17 -3.51
N PRO A 206 -2.35 -0.12 -2.18
CA PRO A 206 -1.38 -0.69 -1.26
C PRO A 206 -1.58 -2.19 -0.99
N VAL A 207 -1.60 -3.04 -2.04
CA VAL A 207 -1.89 -4.49 -1.97
C VAL A 207 -0.86 -5.23 -1.11
N ARG A 208 0.44 -5.01 -1.36
CA ARG A 208 1.51 -5.68 -0.61
C ARG A 208 1.43 -5.41 0.89
N TYR A 209 1.00 -4.20 1.29
CA TYR A 209 0.89 -3.86 2.71
C TYR A 209 -0.28 -4.56 3.40
N ALA A 210 -1.37 -4.85 2.68
CA ALA A 210 -2.41 -5.72 3.21
C ALA A 210 -1.87 -7.14 3.45
N ARG A 211 -1.02 -7.65 2.55
CA ARG A 211 -0.30 -8.93 2.74
C ARG A 211 0.67 -8.87 3.92
N GLU A 212 1.49 -7.84 4.02
CA GLU A 212 2.43 -7.63 5.14
C GLU A 212 1.71 -7.56 6.50
N MET A 213 0.49 -7.03 6.55
CA MET A 213 -0.37 -7.04 7.74
C MET A 213 -1.03 -8.39 8.00
N GLY A 214 -0.78 -9.40 7.17
CA GLY A 214 -1.24 -10.77 7.34
C GLY A 214 -2.58 -11.09 6.68
N ALA A 215 -2.94 -10.41 5.59
CA ALA A 215 -4.10 -10.78 4.79
C ALA A 215 -3.82 -12.02 3.93
N ASP A 216 -4.66 -13.05 4.07
CA ASP A 216 -4.63 -14.25 3.23
C ASP A 216 -5.35 -14.03 1.91
N PHE A 217 -6.33 -13.13 1.90
CA PHE A 217 -7.13 -12.77 0.74
C PHE A 217 -7.22 -11.26 0.64
N VAL A 218 -6.76 -10.67 -0.48
CA VAL A 218 -6.72 -9.21 -0.68
C VAL A 218 -7.70 -8.76 -1.75
N ILE A 219 -8.61 -7.87 -1.35
CA ILE A 219 -9.50 -7.12 -2.24
C ILE A 219 -8.87 -5.74 -2.46
N ALA A 220 -8.42 -5.47 -3.67
CA ALA A 220 -7.86 -4.18 -4.06
C ALA A 220 -8.94 -3.30 -4.70
N VAL A 221 -9.00 -2.03 -4.32
CA VAL A 221 -9.90 -1.05 -4.94
C VAL A 221 -9.08 0.02 -5.64
N ASN A 222 -9.08 -0.03 -6.96
CA ASN A 222 -8.34 0.88 -7.81
C ASN A 222 -9.26 2.02 -8.30
N ILE A 223 -8.99 3.23 -7.82
CA ILE A 223 -9.68 4.46 -8.22
C ILE A 223 -8.76 5.44 -8.95
N SER A 224 -7.62 4.97 -9.46
CA SER A 224 -6.62 5.80 -10.14
C SER A 224 -7.22 6.51 -11.37
N ALA A 225 -6.73 7.74 -11.65
CA ALA A 225 -7.09 8.43 -12.87
C ALA A 225 -6.55 7.69 -14.09
N ASP A 226 -7.29 7.78 -15.20
CA ASP A 226 -6.73 7.49 -16.50
C ASP A 226 -5.87 8.71 -16.91
N PRO A 227 -4.56 8.53 -17.17
CA PRO A 227 -3.69 9.62 -17.61
C PRO A 227 -4.18 10.31 -18.90
N ASP A 228 -4.84 9.58 -19.79
CA ASP A 228 -5.32 10.11 -21.08
C ASP A 228 -6.55 11.02 -20.92
N ALA A 229 -7.20 11.01 -19.75
CA ALA A 229 -8.44 11.75 -19.54
C ALA A 229 -8.26 13.22 -19.13
N GLN A 230 -7.03 13.72 -18.93
CA GLN A 230 -6.77 15.05 -18.40
C GLN A 230 -5.80 15.86 -19.25
N ALA A 231 -6.20 17.07 -19.64
CA ALA A 231 -5.30 18.04 -20.26
C ALA A 231 -4.41 18.69 -19.20
N SER A 232 -3.09 18.71 -19.44
CA SER A 232 -2.09 19.36 -18.58
C SER A 232 -1.83 20.77 -19.08
N THR A 233 -2.41 21.78 -18.43
CA THR A 233 -2.36 23.19 -18.85
C THR A 233 -1.48 24.06 -17.96
N SER A 234 -1.06 23.56 -16.79
CA SER A 234 -0.20 24.25 -15.85
C SER A 234 0.96 23.36 -15.39
N SER A 235 2.01 23.97 -14.81
CA SER A 235 3.12 23.20 -14.23
C SER A 235 2.65 22.22 -13.14
N LEU A 236 1.65 22.59 -12.37
CA LEU A 236 1.05 21.70 -11.35
C LEU A 236 0.33 20.53 -12.02
N ASP A 237 -0.43 20.77 -13.10
CA ASP A 237 -1.08 19.69 -13.85
C ASP A 237 -0.06 18.69 -14.40
N VAL A 238 1.09 19.19 -14.91
CA VAL A 238 2.19 18.33 -15.38
C VAL A 238 2.74 17.45 -14.24
N VAL A 239 2.94 18.01 -13.05
CA VAL A 239 3.38 17.26 -11.87
C VAL A 239 2.36 16.20 -11.49
N LEU A 240 1.07 16.56 -11.40
CA LEU A 240 -0.01 15.62 -11.06
C LEU A 240 -0.16 14.52 -12.12
N GLN A 241 -0.02 14.87 -13.39
CA GLN A 241 -0.01 13.92 -14.50
C GLN A 241 1.16 12.93 -14.41
N THR A 242 2.34 13.44 -14.04
CA THR A 242 3.53 12.58 -13.82
C THR A 242 3.26 11.56 -12.72
N PHE A 243 2.63 11.97 -11.61
CA PHE A 243 2.21 11.05 -10.55
C PHE A 243 1.21 10.01 -11.05
N ALA A 244 0.23 10.41 -11.87
CA ALA A 244 -0.74 9.49 -12.44
C ALA A 244 -0.09 8.43 -13.33
N ILE A 245 0.84 8.82 -14.21
CA ILE A 245 1.59 7.92 -15.09
C ILE A 245 2.45 6.94 -14.28
N MET A 246 3.23 7.43 -13.32
CA MET A 246 4.06 6.60 -12.44
C MET A 246 3.19 5.64 -11.61
N GLY A 247 2.12 6.16 -11.04
CA GLY A 247 1.18 5.39 -10.24
C GLY A 247 0.51 4.26 -11.03
N GLN A 248 0.16 4.50 -12.31
CA GLN A 248 -0.39 3.46 -13.17
C GLN A 248 0.62 2.32 -13.40
N THR A 249 1.89 2.66 -13.58
CA THR A 249 2.96 1.66 -13.76
C THR A 249 3.15 0.81 -12.50
N ILE A 250 3.17 1.44 -11.32
CA ILE A 250 3.28 0.73 -10.04
C ILE A 250 2.06 -0.17 -9.82
N ASN A 251 0.86 0.33 -10.07
CA ASN A 251 -0.38 -0.41 -9.88
C ASN A 251 -0.46 -1.67 -10.75
N ARG A 252 0.07 -1.65 -11.99
CA ARG A 252 0.13 -2.85 -12.83
C ARG A 252 0.91 -4.00 -12.18
N LEU A 253 1.87 -3.70 -11.33
CA LEU A 253 2.64 -4.70 -10.57
C LEU A 253 1.92 -5.07 -9.27
N GLU A 254 1.55 -4.09 -8.46
CA GLU A 254 0.91 -4.29 -7.16
C GLU A 254 -0.40 -5.09 -7.26
N MET A 255 -1.23 -4.79 -8.28
CA MET A 255 -2.53 -5.46 -8.44
C MET A 255 -2.43 -6.93 -8.86
N LYS A 256 -1.25 -7.42 -9.31
CA LYS A 256 -1.06 -8.85 -9.59
C LYS A 256 -1.12 -9.70 -8.33
N ASP A 257 -0.79 -9.12 -7.18
CA ASP A 257 -0.78 -9.79 -5.90
C ASP A 257 -2.15 -9.70 -5.17
N ALA A 258 -3.14 -9.04 -5.78
CA ALA A 258 -4.51 -9.02 -5.28
C ALA A 258 -5.28 -10.25 -5.76
N ASP A 259 -6.12 -10.84 -4.88
CA ASP A 259 -7.03 -11.91 -5.27
C ASP A 259 -8.20 -11.38 -6.10
N ILE A 260 -8.67 -10.17 -5.79
CA ILE A 260 -9.74 -9.47 -6.51
C ILE A 260 -9.33 -8.00 -6.67
N VAL A 261 -9.55 -7.47 -7.86
CA VAL A 261 -9.42 -6.03 -8.16
C VAL A 261 -10.80 -5.48 -8.51
N ILE A 262 -11.22 -4.44 -7.77
CA ILE A 262 -12.44 -3.68 -8.03
C ILE A 262 -12.02 -2.34 -8.62
N THR A 263 -12.49 -2.05 -9.83
CA THR A 263 -12.19 -0.78 -10.51
C THR A 263 -13.51 -0.05 -10.83
N PRO A 264 -13.94 0.88 -9.95
CA PRO A 264 -15.13 1.69 -10.21
C PRO A 264 -14.98 2.51 -11.49
N SER A 265 -16.01 2.53 -12.33
CA SER A 265 -16.04 3.33 -13.55
C SER A 265 -16.37 4.78 -13.20
N LEU A 266 -15.33 5.61 -13.06
CA LEU A 266 -15.45 7.00 -12.64
C LEU A 266 -15.37 7.99 -13.81
N GLY A 267 -15.20 7.49 -15.04
CA GLY A 267 -15.15 8.31 -16.24
C GLY A 267 -14.17 9.48 -16.14
N ALA A 268 -14.60 10.65 -16.59
CA ALA A 268 -13.80 11.89 -16.54
C ALA A 268 -13.87 12.61 -15.19
N MET A 269 -14.32 11.97 -14.10
CA MET A 269 -14.37 12.58 -12.77
C MET A 269 -12.98 13.03 -12.34
N LYS A 270 -12.83 14.34 -12.14
CA LYS A 270 -11.57 14.93 -11.66
C LYS A 270 -11.37 14.64 -10.16
N GLY A 271 -10.12 14.56 -9.74
CA GLY A 271 -9.79 14.42 -8.31
C GLY A 271 -10.29 15.57 -7.42
N SER A 272 -10.70 16.67 -8.01
CA SER A 272 -11.26 17.85 -7.36
C SER A 272 -12.78 17.93 -7.38
N ASP A 273 -13.45 16.97 -8.02
CA ASP A 273 -14.91 16.99 -8.16
C ASP A 273 -15.58 16.34 -6.95
N PHE A 274 -15.70 17.10 -5.86
CA PHE A 274 -16.40 16.65 -4.65
C PHE A 274 -17.92 16.65 -4.81
N SER A 275 -18.45 17.36 -5.80
CA SER A 275 -19.88 17.37 -6.11
C SER A 275 -20.34 16.04 -6.70
N GLY A 276 -19.46 15.33 -7.41
CA GLY A 276 -19.68 13.99 -7.98
C GLY A 276 -19.75 12.84 -6.97
N ARG A 277 -19.73 13.13 -5.64
CA ARG A 277 -19.66 12.10 -4.57
C ARG A 277 -20.72 10.99 -4.69
N ASN A 278 -21.97 11.34 -5.01
CA ASN A 278 -23.04 10.36 -5.15
C ASN A 278 -22.82 9.41 -6.33
N LEU A 279 -22.36 9.94 -7.46
CA LEU A 279 -22.03 9.14 -8.64
C LEU A 279 -20.84 8.22 -8.37
N ALA A 280 -19.82 8.71 -7.66
CA ALA A 280 -18.68 7.90 -7.29
C ALA A 280 -19.07 6.75 -6.34
N ILE A 281 -19.90 7.02 -5.32
CA ILE A 281 -20.41 5.98 -4.40
C ILE A 281 -21.17 4.92 -5.21
N LEU A 282 -22.08 5.33 -6.10
CA LEU A 282 -22.84 4.41 -6.95
C LEU A 282 -21.92 3.58 -7.85
N ALA A 283 -20.92 4.19 -8.47
CA ALA A 283 -19.94 3.49 -9.30
C ALA A 283 -19.16 2.43 -8.48
N GLY A 284 -18.85 2.73 -7.22
CA GLY A 284 -18.23 1.76 -6.30
C GLY A 284 -19.13 0.57 -6.01
N GLU A 285 -20.43 0.80 -5.75
CA GLU A 285 -21.44 -0.26 -5.54
C GLU A 285 -21.54 -1.17 -6.77
N GLN A 286 -21.67 -0.56 -7.95
CA GLN A 286 -21.80 -1.29 -9.22
C GLN A 286 -20.56 -2.13 -9.53
N ALA A 287 -19.37 -1.55 -9.39
CA ALA A 287 -18.14 -2.27 -9.64
C ALA A 287 -17.96 -3.46 -8.68
N ALA A 288 -18.29 -3.28 -7.40
CA ALA A 288 -18.24 -4.38 -6.44
C ALA A 288 -19.28 -5.46 -6.76
N ALA A 289 -20.50 -5.08 -7.15
CA ALA A 289 -21.53 -6.04 -7.55
C ALA A 289 -21.12 -6.88 -8.77
N THR A 290 -20.45 -6.27 -9.75
CA THR A 290 -19.97 -6.97 -10.96
C THR A 290 -18.98 -8.09 -10.63
N VAL A 291 -18.05 -7.88 -9.72
CA VAL A 291 -17.02 -8.87 -9.36
C VAL A 291 -17.44 -9.82 -8.23
N MET A 292 -18.61 -9.59 -7.64
CA MET A 292 -19.08 -10.34 -6.46
C MET A 292 -19.16 -11.88 -6.67
N PRO A 293 -19.64 -12.39 -7.82
CA PRO A 293 -19.64 -13.85 -8.06
C PRO A 293 -18.22 -14.44 -8.03
N GLU A 294 -17.25 -13.77 -8.70
CA GLU A 294 -15.86 -14.20 -8.72
C GLU A 294 -15.23 -14.12 -7.33
N LEU A 295 -15.45 -13.00 -6.62
CA LEU A 295 -14.95 -12.79 -5.27
C LEU A 295 -15.40 -13.92 -4.33
N ARG A 296 -16.68 -14.24 -4.34
CA ARG A 296 -17.24 -15.33 -3.51
C ARG A 296 -16.66 -16.69 -3.87
N ALA A 297 -16.49 -16.97 -5.17
CA ALA A 297 -15.90 -18.23 -5.62
C ALA A 297 -14.46 -18.37 -5.14
N LYS A 298 -13.61 -17.35 -5.37
CA LYS A 298 -12.20 -17.36 -4.95
C LYS A 298 -12.06 -17.43 -3.41
N LEU A 299 -12.88 -16.68 -2.67
CA LEU A 299 -12.85 -16.68 -1.20
C LEU A 299 -13.26 -18.04 -0.63
N ARG A 300 -14.26 -18.73 -1.22
CA ARG A 300 -14.63 -20.08 -0.85
C ARG A 300 -13.48 -21.07 -1.10
N MET A 301 -12.89 -21.06 -2.29
CA MET A 301 -11.73 -21.92 -2.61
C MET A 301 -10.57 -21.70 -1.64
N LYS A 302 -10.29 -20.45 -1.28
CA LYS A 302 -9.24 -20.12 -0.32
C LYS A 302 -9.54 -20.70 1.06
N ARG A 303 -10.78 -20.62 1.53
CA ARG A 303 -11.23 -21.17 2.81
C ARG A 303 -11.18 -22.72 2.83
N GLU A 304 -11.62 -23.36 1.76
CA GLU A 304 -11.56 -24.81 1.62
C GLU A 304 -10.12 -25.33 1.57
N GLY A 305 -9.22 -24.68 0.85
CA GLY A 305 -7.80 -25.01 0.80
C GLY A 305 -7.13 -24.91 2.18
N THR A 306 -7.48 -23.89 2.96
CA THR A 306 -6.97 -23.73 4.33
C THR A 306 -7.51 -24.83 5.28
N ALA A 307 -8.79 -25.20 5.13
CA ALA A 307 -9.40 -26.26 5.93
C ALA A 307 -8.79 -27.65 5.66
N THR A 308 -8.47 -27.95 4.40
CA THR A 308 -7.85 -29.23 3.98
C THR A 308 -6.45 -29.40 4.61
N ILE A 309 -5.65 -28.34 4.65
CA ILE A 309 -4.32 -28.37 5.26
C ILE A 309 -4.43 -28.65 6.77
N SER A 310 -5.43 -28.07 7.45
CA SER A 310 -5.69 -28.32 8.88
C SER A 310 -5.99 -29.78 9.18
N SER A 311 -6.84 -30.41 8.38
CA SER A 311 -7.27 -31.82 8.62
C SER A 311 -6.17 -32.86 8.37
N VAL A 312 -5.13 -32.51 7.63
CA VAL A 312 -3.97 -33.39 7.34
C VAL A 312 -2.92 -33.29 8.48
N GLN A 313 -2.84 -32.18 9.20
CA GLN A 313 -1.90 -31.98 10.30
C GLN A 313 -2.39 -32.59 11.63
N ASP A 314 -3.70 -32.82 11.78
CA ASP A 314 -4.31 -33.44 12.98
C ASP A 314 -4.35 -34.98 12.93
N ARG A 315 -3.69 -35.61 11.94
CA ARG A 315 -3.52 -37.06 11.82
C ARG A 315 -2.06 -37.47 11.97
#